data_478f074cca0bdaba6d2fa546d9d68836
#
_entry.id   478f074cca0bdaba6d2fa546d9d68836
#
_cell.length_a   1.000
_cell.length_b   1.000
_cell.length_c   1.000
_cell.angle_alpha   90.00
_cell.angle_beta   90.00
_cell.angle_gamma   90.00
#
_symmetry.space_group_name_H-M   'P 1'
#
loop_
_entity.id
_entity.type
_entity.pdbx_description
1 polymer ?
#
loop_
_entity_poly.entity_id
_entity_poly.type
_entity_poly.pdbx_seq_one_letter_code
_entity_poly.pdbx_strand_id
1 'polypeptide(L)'
;VSDDDFITDFSGNIRESSESVLPQDYSLTWTDTYWNSLLRVTKNQTLKIDGGTTVVPYERVPQMVLNAYNSDFHGFEFTTTVDATRFTHPTRLDGTRVVLEQSASYPLRGTGWFIVPKAQIQGAWYQLNNLSRDHQYTDKSPSFVVPTFTLDSGLVFARDSHFFGREAYQTL
;
A
#
# COMPACT_ATOMS: atom_id res chain seq x y z
N VAL A 1 -19.86 -19.77 1.43
CA VAL A 1 -20.81 -20.32 0.47
C VAL A 1 -20.29 -21.69 0.08
N SER A 2 -21.08 -22.73 0.24
CA SER A 2 -20.68 -24.13 -0.02
C SER A 2 -21.23 -24.66 -1.37
N ASP A 3 -22.09 -23.91 -2.01
CA ASP A 3 -22.73 -24.23 -3.28
C ASP A 3 -22.24 -23.23 -4.34
N ASP A 4 -21.69 -23.75 -5.44
CA ASP A 4 -21.14 -22.94 -6.53
C ASP A 4 -22.25 -22.17 -7.29
N ASP A 5 -23.46 -22.70 -7.30
CA ASP A 5 -24.61 -22.13 -8.04
C ASP A 5 -25.42 -21.14 -7.18
N PHE A 6 -25.15 -21.05 -5.86
CA PHE A 6 -25.92 -20.22 -4.93
C PHE A 6 -26.05 -18.76 -5.37
N ILE A 7 -24.96 -18.16 -5.86
CA ILE A 7 -24.96 -16.75 -6.29
C ILE A 7 -25.75 -16.59 -7.58
N THR A 8 -25.66 -17.53 -8.50
CA THR A 8 -26.41 -17.52 -9.77
C THR A 8 -27.91 -17.65 -9.54
N ASP A 9 -28.31 -18.50 -8.62
CA ASP A 9 -29.73 -18.83 -8.36
C ASP A 9 -30.45 -17.77 -7.52
N PHE A 10 -29.70 -17.10 -6.61
CA PHE A 10 -30.31 -16.19 -5.63
C PHE A 10 -29.87 -14.73 -5.78
N SER A 11 -28.99 -14.41 -6.73
CA SER A 11 -28.57 -13.01 -6.93
C SER A 11 -29.69 -12.18 -7.56
N GLY A 12 -29.95 -11.02 -6.97
CA GLY A 12 -30.97 -10.08 -7.43
C GLY A 12 -30.54 -9.19 -8.59
N ASN A 13 -29.26 -9.25 -9.01
CA ASN A 13 -28.72 -8.43 -10.10
C ASN A 13 -27.69 -9.19 -10.94
N ILE A 14 -27.55 -8.78 -12.20
CA ILE A 14 -26.68 -9.41 -13.21
C ILE A 14 -25.19 -9.35 -12.80
N ARG A 15 -24.77 -8.36 -12.05
CA ARG A 15 -23.36 -8.22 -11.63
C ARG A 15 -22.99 -9.29 -10.62
N GLU A 16 -23.83 -9.55 -9.63
CA GLU A 16 -23.61 -10.59 -8.62
C GLU A 16 -23.66 -11.99 -9.24
N SER A 17 -24.58 -12.22 -10.17
CA SER A 17 -24.68 -13.51 -10.88
C SER A 17 -23.50 -13.80 -11.82
N SER A 18 -22.70 -12.79 -12.16
CA SER A 18 -21.52 -12.93 -13.03
C SER A 18 -20.19 -13.00 -12.26
N GLU A 19 -20.21 -12.96 -10.94
CA GLU A 19 -18.99 -13.07 -10.14
C GLU A 19 -18.49 -14.53 -10.11
N SER A 20 -17.31 -14.74 -10.69
CA SER A 20 -16.63 -16.04 -10.70
C SER A 20 -15.68 -16.26 -9.52
N VAL A 21 -15.43 -15.22 -8.72
CA VAL A 21 -14.52 -15.24 -7.57
C VAL A 21 -15.15 -14.51 -6.39
N LEU A 22 -15.28 -15.21 -5.27
CA LEU A 22 -15.81 -14.66 -4.02
C LEU A 22 -14.67 -14.45 -3.03
N PRO A 23 -14.29 -13.20 -2.72
CA PRO A 23 -13.23 -12.93 -1.74
C PRO A 23 -13.73 -13.17 -0.32
N GLN A 24 -12.90 -13.83 0.49
CA GLN A 24 -13.08 -13.99 1.93
C GLN A 24 -11.94 -13.22 2.61
N ASP A 25 -12.27 -12.14 3.30
CA ASP A 25 -11.29 -11.23 3.93
C ASP A 25 -11.53 -11.17 5.44
N TYR A 26 -10.50 -11.52 6.19
CA TYR A 26 -10.46 -11.43 7.65
C TYR A 26 -9.34 -10.50 8.04
N SER A 27 -9.63 -9.49 8.84
CA SER A 27 -8.60 -8.53 9.27
C SER A 27 -8.73 -8.18 10.74
N LEU A 28 -7.56 -7.94 11.35
CA LEU A 28 -7.40 -7.40 12.69
C LEU A 28 -6.52 -6.17 12.59
N THR A 29 -7.02 -5.04 13.11
CA THR A 29 -6.28 -3.79 13.13
C THR A 29 -6.02 -3.38 14.56
N TRP A 30 -4.79 -2.95 14.83
CA TRP A 30 -4.40 -2.32 16.08
C TRP A 30 -3.83 -0.94 15.79
N THR A 31 -4.27 0.07 16.56
CA THR A 31 -3.86 1.47 16.40
C THR A 31 -3.42 2.04 17.74
N ASP A 32 -2.27 2.71 17.74
CA ASP A 32 -1.73 3.48 18.85
C ASP A 32 -1.37 4.89 18.35
N THR A 33 -0.88 5.75 19.23
CA THR A 33 -0.52 7.15 18.93
C THR A 33 0.51 7.27 17.81
N TYR A 34 1.51 6.40 17.79
CA TYR A 34 2.67 6.49 16.88
C TYR A 34 2.71 5.38 15.83
N TRP A 35 1.81 4.42 15.89
CA TRP A 35 1.82 3.31 14.94
C TRP A 35 0.44 2.66 14.81
N ASN A 36 0.24 2.04 13.67
CA ASN A 36 -0.88 1.14 13.43
C ASN A 36 -0.40 -0.13 12.76
N SER A 37 -1.08 -1.22 13.02
CA SER A 37 -0.81 -2.50 12.40
C SER A 37 -2.09 -3.14 11.88
N LEU A 38 -1.95 -3.86 10.77
CA LEU A 38 -3.00 -4.65 10.15
C LEU A 38 -2.47 -6.07 9.97
N LEU A 39 -3.20 -7.04 10.48
CA LEU A 39 -3.07 -8.44 10.11
C LEU A 39 -4.27 -8.83 9.26
N ARG A 40 -4.03 -9.35 8.06
CA ARG A 40 -5.09 -9.70 7.10
C ARG A 40 -4.86 -11.09 6.54
N VAL A 41 -5.94 -11.81 6.31
CA VAL A 41 -5.98 -13.06 5.57
C VAL A 41 -7.04 -12.91 4.48
N THR A 42 -6.62 -12.97 3.22
CA THR A 42 -7.53 -12.92 2.07
C THR A 42 -7.44 -14.25 1.34
N LYS A 43 -8.55 -14.96 1.26
CA LYS A 43 -8.73 -16.16 0.44
C LYS A 43 -9.78 -15.91 -0.63
N ASN A 44 -9.74 -16.72 -1.69
CA ASN A 44 -10.66 -16.58 -2.81
C ASN A 44 -11.37 -17.94 -3.05
N GLN A 45 -12.68 -17.93 -2.96
CA GLN A 45 -13.48 -19.04 -3.43
C GLN A 45 -13.78 -18.81 -4.91
N THR A 46 -13.31 -19.71 -5.77
CA THR A 46 -13.64 -19.67 -7.20
C THR A 46 -14.91 -20.47 -7.44
N LEU A 47 -15.85 -19.85 -8.12
CA LEU A 47 -17.08 -20.47 -8.55
C LEU A 47 -16.89 -21.00 -9.98
N LYS A 48 -17.38 -22.19 -10.27
CA LYS A 48 -17.37 -22.75 -11.62
C LYS A 48 -18.47 -22.08 -12.43
N ILE A 49 -18.09 -21.40 -13.51
CA ILE A 49 -19.03 -20.91 -14.49
C ILE A 49 -18.97 -21.85 -15.69
N ASP A 50 -20.08 -22.44 -16.07
CA ASP A 50 -20.16 -23.33 -17.22
C ASP A 50 -19.67 -22.64 -18.50
N GLY A 51 -18.59 -23.19 -19.09
CA GLY A 51 -17.99 -22.70 -20.34
C GLY A 51 -17.05 -21.51 -20.20
N GLY A 52 -16.79 -20.99 -18.98
CA GLY A 52 -15.87 -19.87 -18.72
C GLY A 52 -14.50 -20.29 -18.21
N THR A 53 -13.46 -19.50 -18.55
CA THR A 53 -12.14 -19.61 -17.91
C THR A 53 -12.07 -18.64 -16.74
N THR A 54 -12.15 -19.16 -15.52
CA THR A 54 -12.01 -18.34 -14.32
C THR A 54 -10.54 -18.07 -14.03
N VAL A 55 -10.16 -16.80 -13.96
CA VAL A 55 -8.81 -16.39 -13.52
C VAL A 55 -8.79 -16.40 -12.01
N VAL A 56 -8.06 -17.37 -11.43
CA VAL A 56 -7.85 -17.45 -9.98
C VAL A 56 -6.88 -16.35 -9.55
N PRO A 57 -7.24 -15.45 -8.63
CA PRO A 57 -6.31 -14.47 -8.09
C PRO A 57 -5.41 -15.08 -7.02
N TYR A 58 -4.28 -14.40 -6.71
CA TYR A 58 -3.43 -14.76 -5.59
C TYR A 58 -4.15 -14.55 -4.25
N GLU A 59 -4.01 -15.52 -3.36
CA GLU A 59 -4.38 -15.37 -1.96
C GLU A 59 -3.26 -14.70 -1.18
N ARG A 60 -3.61 -13.98 -0.11
CA ARG A 60 -2.68 -13.37 0.84
C ARG A 60 -2.87 -14.01 2.20
N VAL A 61 -1.93 -14.89 2.60
CA VAL A 61 -2.12 -15.74 3.78
C VAL A 61 -0.79 -15.94 4.52
N PRO A 62 -0.45 -15.11 5.50
CA PRO A 62 -1.04 -13.84 5.91
C PRO A 62 -0.44 -12.62 5.19
N GLN A 63 -1.05 -11.46 5.40
CA GLN A 63 -0.47 -10.14 5.18
C GLN A 63 -0.37 -9.41 6.53
N MET A 64 0.80 -8.84 6.82
CA MET A 64 1.04 -7.97 7.97
C MET A 64 1.52 -6.61 7.46
N VAL A 65 0.84 -5.54 7.87
CA VAL A 65 1.28 -4.18 7.58
C VAL A 65 1.49 -3.44 8.89
N LEU A 66 2.63 -2.79 9.02
CA LEU A 66 2.96 -1.90 10.13
C LEU A 66 3.28 -0.53 9.56
N ASN A 67 2.59 0.49 10.06
CA ASN A 67 2.89 1.88 9.79
C ASN A 67 3.26 2.55 11.11
N ALA A 68 4.40 3.23 11.15
CA ALA A 68 4.83 4.03 12.28
C ALA A 68 5.15 5.46 11.83
N TYR A 69 4.80 6.41 12.65
CA TYR A 69 4.97 7.83 12.40
C TYR A 69 5.41 8.55 13.66
N ASN A 70 6.43 9.39 13.54
CA ASN A 70 6.85 10.29 14.59
C ASN A 70 7.16 11.66 13.98
N SER A 71 6.37 12.67 14.35
CA SER A 71 6.44 14.01 13.75
C SER A 71 7.37 14.98 14.46
N ASP A 72 7.96 14.61 15.60
CA ASP A 72 8.83 15.49 16.35
C ASP A 72 9.84 14.70 17.20
N PHE A 73 10.79 14.08 16.53
CA PHE A 73 11.94 13.50 17.20
C PHE A 73 13.13 14.44 17.03
N HIS A 74 13.33 15.39 17.95
CA HIS A 74 14.36 16.43 17.88
C HIS A 74 14.30 17.25 16.57
N GLY A 75 13.09 17.57 16.10
CA GLY A 75 12.85 18.28 14.85
C GLY A 75 12.81 17.41 13.59
N PHE A 76 13.10 16.13 13.70
CA PHE A 76 12.93 15.18 12.61
C PHE A 76 11.51 14.59 12.57
N GLU A 77 11.02 14.39 11.36
CA GLU A 77 9.80 13.62 11.08
C GLU A 77 10.20 12.28 10.46
N PHE A 78 9.74 11.20 11.04
CA PHE A 78 9.98 9.84 10.56
C PHE A 78 8.69 9.17 10.15
N THR A 79 8.73 8.46 9.02
CA THR A 79 7.64 7.58 8.60
C THR A 79 8.22 6.23 8.20
N THR A 80 7.66 5.17 8.73
CA THR A 80 8.05 3.79 8.45
C THR A 80 6.83 2.99 8.04
N THR A 81 6.91 2.29 6.92
CA THR A 81 5.91 1.31 6.49
C THR A 81 6.60 -0.02 6.22
N VAL A 82 6.10 -1.08 6.83
CA VAL A 82 6.54 -2.46 6.57
C VAL A 82 5.32 -3.26 6.12
N ASP A 83 5.40 -3.90 4.95
CA ASP A 83 4.41 -4.87 4.46
C ASP A 83 5.09 -6.22 4.28
N ALA A 84 4.68 -7.21 5.05
CA ALA A 84 5.11 -8.59 4.91
C ALA A 84 3.90 -9.43 4.46
N THR A 85 3.95 -9.95 3.25
CA THR A 85 2.83 -10.69 2.66
C THR A 85 3.30 -12.01 2.09
N ARG A 86 2.61 -13.08 2.47
CA ARG A 86 2.73 -14.39 1.83
C ARG A 86 1.63 -14.55 0.79
N PHE A 87 2.04 -14.82 -0.45
CA PHE A 87 1.17 -15.08 -1.58
C PHE A 87 1.12 -16.57 -1.88
N THR A 88 -0.07 -17.10 -2.06
CA THR A 88 -0.29 -18.49 -2.47
C THR A 88 -1.18 -18.54 -3.70
N HIS A 89 -0.90 -19.51 -4.57
CA HIS A 89 -1.68 -19.73 -5.79
C HIS A 89 -1.69 -21.22 -6.15
N PRO A 90 -2.83 -21.80 -6.57
CA PRO A 90 -2.91 -23.23 -6.84
C PRO A 90 -2.01 -23.71 -7.98
N THR A 91 -1.74 -22.88 -8.99
CA THR A 91 -1.02 -23.29 -10.22
C THR A 91 0.18 -22.40 -10.56
N ARG A 92 0.34 -21.23 -9.91
CA ARG A 92 1.45 -20.30 -10.15
C ARG A 92 2.48 -20.35 -9.03
N LEU A 93 3.51 -19.51 -9.11
CA LEU A 93 4.51 -19.34 -8.07
C LEU A 93 3.86 -18.93 -6.75
N ASP A 94 4.36 -19.50 -5.66
CA ASP A 94 4.07 -19.02 -4.32
C ASP A 94 5.27 -18.18 -3.85
N GLY A 95 5.06 -17.33 -2.85
CA GLY A 95 6.19 -16.58 -2.30
C GLY A 95 5.83 -15.69 -1.14
N THR A 96 6.86 -15.19 -0.49
CA THR A 96 6.76 -14.16 0.53
C THR A 96 7.43 -12.90 0.02
N ARG A 97 6.80 -11.75 0.22
CA ARG A 97 7.35 -10.44 -0.07
C ARG A 97 7.41 -9.63 1.22
N VAL A 98 8.54 -8.99 1.46
CA VAL A 98 8.68 -7.97 2.50
C VAL A 98 9.04 -6.66 1.81
N VAL A 99 8.27 -5.63 2.04
CA VAL A 99 8.54 -4.26 1.58
C VAL A 99 8.78 -3.39 2.80
N LEU A 100 9.84 -2.58 2.74
CA LEU A 100 10.16 -1.55 3.72
C LEU A 100 10.19 -0.20 3.02
N GLU A 101 9.46 0.75 3.54
CA GLU A 101 9.59 2.17 3.20
C GLU A 101 9.92 2.95 4.47
N GLN A 102 11.06 3.61 4.47
CA GLN A 102 11.52 4.45 5.56
C GLN A 102 11.81 5.84 5.02
N SER A 103 11.23 6.87 5.64
CA SER A 103 11.58 8.25 5.33
C SER A 103 11.94 9.04 6.59
N ALA A 104 12.86 9.99 6.42
CA ALA A 104 13.24 10.98 7.41
C ALA A 104 13.24 12.34 6.75
N SER A 105 12.57 13.33 7.33
CA SER A 105 12.60 14.73 6.91
C SER A 105 12.96 15.65 8.07
N TYR A 106 13.56 16.79 7.75
CA TYR A 106 13.91 17.83 8.73
C TYR A 106 13.36 19.18 8.28
N PRO A 107 12.14 19.57 8.68
CA PRO A 107 11.53 20.83 8.28
C PRO A 107 12.19 22.02 8.93
N LEU A 108 12.90 22.83 8.15
CA LEU A 108 13.41 24.13 8.54
C LEU A 108 12.44 25.21 8.05
N ARG A 109 11.93 26.02 8.96
CA ARG A 109 10.96 27.07 8.62
C ARG A 109 11.34 28.38 9.29
N GLY A 110 11.29 29.48 8.53
CA GLY A 110 11.48 30.83 9.02
C GLY A 110 10.33 31.74 8.60
N THR A 111 10.42 33.01 8.95
CA THR A 111 9.45 34.02 8.52
C THR A 111 9.59 34.25 7.02
N GLY A 112 8.71 33.66 6.23
CA GLY A 112 8.69 33.81 4.77
C GLY A 112 9.59 32.85 3.98
N TRP A 113 10.10 31.79 4.56
CA TRP A 113 10.82 30.73 3.85
C TRP A 113 10.69 29.37 4.54
N PHE A 114 10.83 28.30 3.75
CA PHE A 114 10.98 26.95 4.28
C PHE A 114 11.98 26.14 3.43
N ILE A 115 12.63 25.19 4.06
CA ILE A 115 13.50 24.18 3.43
C ILE A 115 13.25 22.86 4.14
N VAL A 116 12.87 21.84 3.40
CA VAL A 116 12.57 20.50 3.93
C VAL A 116 13.40 19.46 3.19
N PRO A 117 14.61 19.17 3.64
CA PRO A 117 15.34 18.01 3.16
C PRO A 117 14.63 16.73 3.61
N LYS A 118 14.49 15.77 2.71
CA LYS A 118 13.91 14.45 2.96
C LYS A 118 14.76 13.37 2.34
N ALA A 119 15.11 12.37 3.12
CA ALA A 119 15.71 11.12 2.67
C ALA A 119 14.71 10.00 2.81
N GLN A 120 14.64 9.13 1.81
CA GLN A 120 13.75 7.97 1.80
C GLN A 120 14.51 6.76 1.27
N ILE A 121 14.25 5.60 1.86
CA ILE A 121 14.73 4.31 1.38
C ILE A 121 13.51 3.43 1.18
N GLN A 122 13.38 2.85 -0.01
CA GLN A 122 12.40 1.82 -0.33
C GLN A 122 13.13 0.55 -0.70
N GLY A 123 12.79 -0.56 -0.04
CA GLY A 123 13.34 -1.87 -0.32
C GLY A 123 12.26 -2.92 -0.43
N ALA A 124 12.48 -3.91 -1.30
CA ALA A 124 11.63 -5.08 -1.38
C ALA A 124 12.49 -6.34 -1.50
N TRP A 125 12.12 -7.35 -0.75
CA TRP A 125 12.75 -8.67 -0.69
C TRP A 125 11.69 -9.72 -0.95
N TYR A 126 12.03 -10.67 -1.80
CA TYR A 126 11.14 -11.76 -2.18
C TYR A 126 11.78 -13.09 -1.84
N GLN A 127 10.97 -14.03 -1.42
CA GLN A 127 11.32 -15.44 -1.29
C GLN A 127 10.32 -16.23 -2.13
N LEU A 128 10.74 -16.70 -3.31
CA LEU A 128 9.90 -17.43 -4.25
C LEU A 128 10.00 -18.93 -4.06
N ASN A 129 8.86 -19.61 -4.14
CA ASN A 129 8.74 -21.06 -4.05
C ASN A 129 8.05 -21.61 -5.29
N ASN A 130 8.25 -22.91 -5.57
CA ASN A 130 7.63 -23.59 -6.70
C ASN A 130 8.01 -23.00 -8.09
N LEU A 131 9.28 -22.61 -8.25
CA LEU A 131 9.81 -22.03 -9.50
C LEU A 131 9.59 -22.93 -10.74
N SER A 132 9.42 -24.22 -10.55
CA SER A 132 9.09 -25.16 -11.65
C SER A 132 7.73 -24.89 -12.30
N ARG A 133 6.86 -24.12 -11.66
CA ARG A 133 5.54 -23.74 -12.21
C ARG A 133 5.60 -22.55 -13.16
N ASP A 134 6.72 -21.82 -13.15
CA ASP A 134 6.93 -20.68 -14.04
C ASP A 134 8.43 -20.59 -14.40
N HIS A 135 8.77 -20.93 -15.65
CA HIS A 135 10.16 -20.95 -16.13
C HIS A 135 10.76 -19.56 -16.41
N GLN A 136 9.98 -18.50 -16.21
CA GLN A 136 10.43 -17.12 -16.42
C GLN A 136 11.34 -16.62 -15.29
N TYR A 137 11.24 -17.22 -14.09
CA TYR A 137 12.00 -16.81 -12.92
C TYR A 137 13.06 -17.86 -12.57
N THR A 138 14.31 -17.43 -12.49
CA THR A 138 15.46 -18.28 -12.09
C THR A 138 15.97 -17.94 -10.70
N ASP A 139 15.78 -16.70 -10.25
CA ASP A 139 16.19 -16.25 -8.93
C ASP A 139 15.09 -16.53 -7.88
N LYS A 140 15.49 -17.22 -6.80
CA LYS A 140 14.60 -17.54 -5.69
C LYS A 140 14.37 -16.37 -4.73
N SER A 141 15.29 -15.42 -4.70
CA SER A 141 15.30 -14.36 -3.67
C SER A 141 15.66 -13.01 -4.27
N PRO A 142 14.94 -12.54 -5.29
CA PRO A 142 15.21 -11.23 -5.85
C PRO A 142 14.96 -10.12 -4.79
N SER A 143 15.80 -9.10 -4.81
CA SER A 143 15.66 -7.95 -3.92
C SER A 143 16.13 -6.69 -4.59
N PHE A 144 15.60 -5.56 -4.15
CA PHE A 144 16.09 -4.24 -4.55
C PHE A 144 15.97 -3.25 -3.40
N VAL A 145 16.80 -2.20 -3.44
CA VAL A 145 16.77 -1.07 -2.53
C VAL A 145 16.96 0.20 -3.35
N VAL A 146 16.07 1.16 -3.18
CA VAL A 146 16.09 2.45 -3.89
C VAL A 146 16.15 3.59 -2.87
N PRO A 147 17.29 4.29 -2.74
CA PRO A 147 17.37 5.53 -1.98
C PRO A 147 16.82 6.70 -2.82
N THR A 148 16.12 7.61 -2.18
CA THR A 148 15.58 8.83 -2.78
C THR A 148 15.89 10.01 -1.87
N PHE A 149 16.40 11.12 -2.44
CA PHE A 149 16.58 12.38 -1.75
C PHE A 149 15.71 13.44 -2.40
N THR A 150 15.00 14.19 -1.57
CA THR A 150 14.14 15.29 -2.01
C THR A 150 14.48 16.52 -1.19
N LEU A 151 14.56 17.66 -1.84
CA LEU A 151 14.66 18.96 -1.20
C LEU A 151 13.47 19.80 -1.64
N ASP A 152 12.56 20.05 -0.70
CA ASP A 152 11.45 20.96 -0.92
C ASP A 152 11.80 22.30 -0.27
N SER A 153 11.65 23.41 -1.00
CA SER A 153 11.97 24.73 -0.51
C SER A 153 11.11 25.79 -1.17
N GLY A 154 10.79 26.82 -0.43
CA GLY A 154 9.98 27.91 -0.93
C GLY A 154 10.17 29.19 -0.16
N LEU A 155 9.78 30.30 -0.83
CA LEU A 155 9.66 31.63 -0.27
C LEU A 155 8.18 31.99 -0.23
N VAL A 156 7.75 32.56 0.88
CA VAL A 156 6.39 33.03 1.07
C VAL A 156 6.44 34.55 1.17
N PHE A 157 5.88 35.23 0.19
CA PHE A 157 5.77 36.68 0.17
C PHE A 157 4.34 37.06 0.55
N ALA A 158 4.21 38.02 1.45
CA ALA A 158 2.93 38.55 1.85
C ALA A 158 2.96 40.09 1.77
N ARG A 159 1.90 40.67 1.24
CA ARG A 159 1.74 42.13 1.22
C ARG A 159 0.31 42.53 1.45
N ASP A 160 0.13 43.64 2.14
CA ASP A 160 -1.15 44.34 2.18
C ASP A 160 -1.36 45.10 0.87
N SER A 161 -2.50 44.96 0.29
CA SER A 161 -2.89 45.61 -0.94
C SER A 161 -4.33 46.16 -0.85
N HIS A 162 -4.64 47.21 -1.64
CA HIS A 162 -5.98 47.72 -1.71
C HIS A 162 -6.55 47.39 -3.09
N PHE A 163 -7.65 46.68 -3.12
CA PHE A 163 -8.33 46.32 -4.36
C PHE A 163 -9.75 46.84 -4.35
N PHE A 164 -10.12 47.71 -5.31
CA PHE A 164 -11.42 48.37 -5.40
C PHE A 164 -11.84 49.10 -4.09
N GLY A 165 -10.90 49.75 -3.40
CA GLY A 165 -11.18 50.48 -2.16
C GLY A 165 -11.41 49.60 -0.94
N ARG A 166 -11.10 48.29 -0.99
CA ARG A 166 -11.11 47.36 0.11
C ARG A 166 -9.69 46.88 0.40
N GLU A 167 -9.41 46.73 1.69
CA GLU A 167 -8.15 46.08 2.12
C GLU A 167 -8.17 44.62 1.69
N ALA A 168 -7.07 44.18 1.09
CA ALA A 168 -6.85 42.81 0.65
C ALA A 168 -5.44 42.36 1.05
N TYR A 169 -5.33 41.16 1.59
CA TYR A 169 -4.08 40.50 1.90
C TYR A 169 -3.71 39.56 0.75
N GLN A 170 -2.53 39.74 0.17
CA GLN A 170 -2.04 38.91 -0.93
C GLN A 170 -0.85 38.09 -0.48
N THR A 171 -0.92 36.77 -0.67
CA THR A 171 0.18 35.82 -0.46
C THR A 171 0.62 35.24 -1.82
N LEU A 172 1.91 35.10 -2.02
CA LEU A 172 2.54 34.46 -3.17
C LEU A 172 3.51 33.40 -2.68
#